data_0bb5c20e681256001fb1948b7f2433eb
#
_entry.id   0bb5c20e681256001fb1948b7f2433eb
#
_cell.length_a   1.000
_cell.length_b   1.000
_cell.length_c   1.000
_cell.angle_alpha   90.00
_cell.angle_beta   90.00
_cell.angle_gamma   90.00
#
_symmetry.space_group_name_H-M   'P 1'
#
loop_
_entity.id
_entity.type
_entity.pdbx_description
1 polymer ?
#
loop_
_entity_poly.entity_id
_entity_poly.type
_entity_poly.pdbx_seq_one_letter_code
_entity_poly.pdbx_strand_id
1 'polypeptide(L)'
;MLATGNGYLEVGRTVSGDIGYLGHVPAPTMRVRRLHDGFIQIVAEKVVYFRNFGATNPNPVNSDDRPNEIIHFMEYSPLNTYYGIPDVIAALQAIKGDQFAAQYNIDYFENKAVPRYIVTVKGAQLSPESEERLFRFLQTGLKGQNHRTLYVPLPSDSEGNSVDFKMHPVENSVQDASFKDYRRQNRDDILTAHQVPLSKLGGVDGGSLAGSLSQDRTFKEQVTRPVQRHLNKIINTIIKEKTDLVEIRFMEATLTDEVALSQINERYLRNQAVTPNEVRESIGLPQIRGGDEMIVVGGQQAANARSEASGNTARERERTNSQSDGTATLEGRNPQGEGRRVE
;
A
#
# COMPACT_ATOMS: atom_id res chain seq x y z
N MET A 1 -17.10 6.81 5.20
CA MET A 1 -17.27 5.50 5.81
C MET A 1 -15.96 5.03 6.48
N LEU A 2 -14.84 4.92 5.79
CA LEU A 2 -13.59 4.37 6.35
C LEU A 2 -13.06 5.09 7.62
N ALA A 3 -13.22 6.41 7.71
CA ALA A 3 -12.70 7.18 8.86
C ALA A 3 -13.60 7.14 10.11
N THR A 4 -14.90 6.88 9.95
CA THR A 4 -15.90 6.98 11.03
C THR A 4 -16.69 5.69 11.25
N GLY A 5 -16.50 4.67 10.40
CA GLY A 5 -17.32 3.48 10.36
C GLY A 5 -18.71 3.70 9.75
N ASN A 6 -19.06 4.95 9.43
CA ASN A 6 -20.40 5.35 8.99
C ASN A 6 -20.32 6.31 7.81
N GLY A 7 -21.24 6.17 6.86
CA GLY A 7 -21.44 7.07 5.74
C GLY A 7 -22.94 7.32 5.55
N TYR A 8 -23.29 8.51 5.10
CA TYR A 8 -24.68 8.89 4.92
C TYR A 8 -24.86 9.54 3.55
N LEU A 9 -25.83 9.02 2.79
CA LEU A 9 -26.23 9.55 1.50
C LEU A 9 -27.67 10.06 1.64
N GLU A 10 -27.85 11.34 1.43
CA GLU A 10 -29.16 11.99 1.39
C GLU A 10 -29.81 11.74 0.05
N VAL A 11 -31.09 11.39 0.08
CA VAL A 11 -31.94 11.22 -1.08
C VAL A 11 -33.11 12.21 -0.97
N GLY A 12 -33.12 13.19 -1.85
CA GLY A 12 -34.21 14.16 -1.97
C GLY A 12 -35.17 13.74 -3.06
N ARG A 13 -36.48 13.80 -2.77
CA ARG A 13 -37.53 13.47 -3.73
C ARG A 13 -38.20 14.71 -4.30
N THR A 14 -38.57 14.65 -5.56
CA THR A 14 -39.41 15.67 -6.21
C THR A 14 -40.85 15.58 -5.72
N VAL A 15 -41.67 16.55 -6.09
CA VAL A 15 -43.12 16.53 -5.78
C VAL A 15 -43.83 15.32 -6.39
N SER A 16 -43.33 14.81 -7.52
CA SER A 16 -43.83 13.57 -8.16
C SER A 16 -43.41 12.29 -7.42
N GLY A 17 -42.51 12.36 -6.43
CA GLY A 17 -42.00 11.22 -5.71
C GLY A 17 -40.71 10.63 -6.28
N ASP A 18 -40.29 11.08 -7.45
CA ASP A 18 -39.05 10.65 -8.08
C ASP A 18 -37.82 11.15 -7.31
N ILE A 19 -36.70 10.41 -7.43
CA ILE A 19 -35.42 10.84 -6.88
C ILE A 19 -34.93 12.03 -7.71
N GLY A 20 -34.81 13.20 -7.08
CA GLY A 20 -34.34 14.43 -7.70
C GLY A 20 -32.96 14.89 -7.22
N TYR A 21 -32.49 14.38 -6.09
CA TYR A 21 -31.24 14.79 -5.47
C TYR A 21 -30.57 13.65 -4.73
N LEU A 22 -29.25 13.56 -4.86
CA LEU A 22 -28.40 12.70 -4.05
C LEU A 22 -27.26 13.54 -3.49
N GLY A 23 -27.07 13.52 -2.18
CA GLY A 23 -26.07 14.32 -1.50
C GLY A 23 -25.33 13.58 -0.39
N HIS A 24 -24.07 13.90 -0.19
CA HIS A 24 -23.28 13.40 0.92
C HIS A 24 -23.55 14.20 2.18
N VAL A 25 -23.83 13.50 3.29
CA VAL A 25 -23.97 14.14 4.61
C VAL A 25 -22.79 13.74 5.50
N PRO A 26 -22.10 14.72 6.12
CA PRO A 26 -20.95 14.45 6.99
C PRO A 26 -21.34 13.60 8.21
N ALA A 27 -20.70 12.44 8.37
CA ALA A 27 -21.03 11.49 9.44
C ALA A 27 -20.94 12.09 10.88
N PRO A 28 -19.97 12.97 11.22
CA PRO A 28 -19.92 13.54 12.57
C PRO A 28 -21.17 14.36 12.97
N THR A 29 -21.91 14.89 11.98
CA THR A 29 -23.11 15.69 12.23
C THR A 29 -24.36 14.84 12.40
N MET A 30 -24.32 13.56 12.06
CA MET A 30 -25.47 12.66 12.04
C MET A 30 -25.65 11.91 13.37
N ARG A 31 -26.90 11.70 13.73
CA ARG A 31 -27.32 10.89 14.88
C ARG A 31 -28.42 9.95 14.45
N VAL A 32 -28.26 8.67 14.79
CA VAL A 32 -29.29 7.65 14.58
C VAL A 32 -30.31 7.76 15.69
N ARG A 33 -31.61 7.76 15.37
CA ARG A 33 -32.66 7.80 16.35
C ARG A 33 -32.79 6.48 17.11
N ARG A 34 -33.20 6.56 18.39
CA ARG A 34 -33.30 5.42 19.29
C ARG A 34 -34.17 4.28 18.72
N LEU A 35 -35.22 4.62 18.01
CA LEU A 35 -36.17 3.65 17.43
C LEU A 35 -35.70 3.12 16.05
N HIS A 36 -34.55 3.52 15.56
CA HIS A 36 -34.06 3.21 14.21
C HIS A 36 -35.02 3.63 13.08
N ASP A 37 -35.91 4.59 13.34
CA ASP A 37 -36.95 5.05 12.44
C ASP A 37 -36.51 6.27 11.61
N GLY A 38 -35.28 6.74 11.77
CA GLY A 38 -34.72 7.86 11.03
C GLY A 38 -33.43 8.41 11.65
N PHE A 39 -33.03 9.55 11.15
CA PHE A 39 -31.76 10.22 11.49
C PHE A 39 -32.00 11.68 11.81
N ILE A 40 -31.10 12.26 12.57
CA ILE A 40 -31.07 13.67 12.91
C ILE A 40 -29.70 14.22 12.55
N GLN A 41 -29.65 15.27 11.76
CA GLN A 41 -28.46 16.07 11.55
C GLN A 41 -28.45 17.25 12.51
N ILE A 42 -27.33 17.47 13.18
CA ILE A 42 -27.10 18.60 14.06
C ILE A 42 -25.92 19.39 13.53
N VAL A 43 -26.18 20.62 13.07
CA VAL A 43 -25.16 21.57 12.59
C VAL A 43 -25.36 22.87 13.27
N ALA A 44 -24.46 23.26 14.15
CA ALA A 44 -24.61 24.41 15.04
C ALA A 44 -25.95 24.33 15.82
N GLU A 45 -26.84 25.30 15.66
CA GLU A 45 -28.15 25.33 16.32
C GLU A 45 -29.29 24.72 15.48
N LYS A 46 -28.98 24.29 14.25
CA LYS A 46 -30.01 23.75 13.35
C LYS A 46 -30.09 22.22 13.50
N VAL A 47 -31.31 21.74 13.64
CA VAL A 47 -31.66 20.33 13.71
C VAL A 47 -32.53 19.98 12.52
N VAL A 48 -32.07 19.04 11.69
CA VAL A 48 -32.81 18.55 10.53
C VAL A 48 -33.09 17.04 10.72
N TYR A 49 -34.35 16.67 10.52
CA TYR A 49 -34.78 15.28 10.56
C TYR A 49 -34.71 14.66 9.17
N PHE A 50 -34.28 13.39 9.11
CA PHE A 50 -34.31 12.54 7.92
C PHE A 50 -34.97 11.21 8.26
N ARG A 51 -35.70 10.66 7.32
CA ARG A 51 -36.25 9.30 7.43
C ARG A 51 -35.31 8.27 6.79
N ASN A 52 -35.55 7.01 7.08
CA ASN A 52 -34.88 5.92 6.40
C ASN A 52 -35.30 5.89 4.91
N PHE A 53 -34.39 5.48 4.05
CA PHE A 53 -34.68 5.31 2.62
C PHE A 53 -35.85 4.36 2.39
N GLY A 54 -36.84 4.79 1.60
CA GLY A 54 -38.07 4.04 1.32
C GLY A 54 -39.10 4.01 2.48
N ALA A 55 -38.83 4.68 3.62
CA ALA A 55 -39.79 4.74 4.72
C ALA A 55 -40.84 5.85 4.50
N THR A 56 -42.05 5.61 5.01
CA THR A 56 -43.19 6.55 4.92
C THR A 56 -43.49 7.26 6.23
N ASN A 57 -42.61 7.13 7.24
CA ASN A 57 -42.82 7.72 8.56
C ASN A 57 -42.97 9.24 8.48
N PRO A 58 -43.92 9.83 9.20
CA PRO A 58 -44.02 11.28 9.28
C PRO A 58 -42.82 11.88 10.03
N ASN A 59 -42.54 13.18 9.77
CA ASN A 59 -41.56 13.90 10.54
C ASN A 59 -42.04 14.03 12.00
N PRO A 60 -41.28 13.56 13.00
CA PRO A 60 -41.73 13.65 14.40
C PRO A 60 -41.70 15.05 14.99
N VAL A 61 -41.04 15.99 14.28
CA VAL A 61 -40.96 17.41 14.71
C VAL A 61 -42.01 18.27 14.01
N ASN A 62 -42.27 17.98 12.74
CA ASN A 62 -43.25 18.69 11.93
C ASN A 62 -43.93 17.72 10.97
N SER A 63 -45.17 17.34 11.23
CA SER A 63 -45.92 16.36 10.45
C SER A 63 -46.21 16.79 9.01
N ASP A 64 -46.20 18.11 8.74
CA ASP A 64 -46.50 18.70 7.43
C ASP A 64 -45.27 18.74 6.52
N ASP A 65 -44.09 18.53 7.11
CA ASP A 65 -42.84 18.52 6.38
C ASP A 65 -42.54 17.12 5.83
N ARG A 66 -42.13 17.07 4.56
CA ARG A 66 -41.65 15.80 3.95
C ARG A 66 -40.14 15.75 4.05
N PRO A 67 -39.59 15.04 5.06
CA PRO A 67 -38.15 14.97 5.23
C PRO A 67 -37.52 14.18 4.14
N ASN A 68 -36.31 14.58 3.71
CA ASN A 68 -35.48 13.80 2.85
C ASN A 68 -35.10 12.45 3.50
N GLU A 69 -34.68 11.51 2.70
CA GLU A 69 -34.33 10.16 3.10
C GLU A 69 -32.81 10.02 3.26
N ILE A 70 -32.39 9.12 4.12
CA ILE A 70 -30.98 8.76 4.30
C ILE A 70 -30.76 7.28 3.99
N ILE A 71 -29.75 7.02 3.20
CA ILE A 71 -29.13 5.68 3.09
C ILE A 71 -27.91 5.69 3.99
N HIS A 72 -27.93 4.82 5.00
CA HIS A 72 -26.85 4.66 5.98
C HIS A 72 -25.93 3.51 5.55
N PHE A 73 -24.66 3.85 5.27
CA PHE A 73 -23.58 2.90 5.06
C PHE A 73 -22.89 2.69 6.40
N MET A 74 -22.95 1.49 6.92
CA MET A 74 -22.40 1.16 8.22
C MET A 74 -21.43 -0.01 8.11
N GLU A 75 -20.22 0.17 8.67
CA GLU A 75 -19.33 -0.97 8.90
C GLU A 75 -19.92 -1.87 9.99
N TYR A 76 -19.95 -3.16 9.71
CA TYR A 76 -20.55 -4.11 10.66
C TYR A 76 -19.80 -4.12 11.98
N SER A 77 -20.54 -3.99 13.08
CA SER A 77 -20.00 -4.18 14.42
C SER A 77 -20.97 -5.03 15.24
N PRO A 78 -20.52 -6.12 15.86
CA PRO A 78 -21.37 -6.92 16.74
C PRO A 78 -21.68 -6.19 18.07
N LEU A 79 -20.93 -5.15 18.39
CA LEU A 79 -21.04 -4.43 19.67
C LEU A 79 -22.02 -3.25 19.62
N ASN A 80 -22.38 -2.77 18.43
CA ASN A 80 -23.20 -1.58 18.26
C ASN A 80 -24.11 -1.72 17.03
N THR A 81 -25.41 -1.57 17.27
CA THR A 81 -26.43 -1.61 16.21
C THR A 81 -26.75 -0.25 15.58
N TYR A 82 -26.29 0.84 16.21
CA TYR A 82 -26.55 2.22 15.75
C TYR A 82 -25.44 2.75 14.85
N TYR A 83 -24.17 2.42 15.16
CA TYR A 83 -23.02 2.96 14.48
C TYR A 83 -22.01 1.87 14.18
N GLY A 84 -21.44 1.94 13.00
CA GLY A 84 -20.29 1.12 12.63
C GLY A 84 -19.02 1.59 13.32
N ILE A 85 -18.07 0.68 13.49
CA ILE A 85 -16.75 0.93 14.08
C ILE A 85 -15.73 0.94 12.95
N PRO A 86 -14.95 2.02 12.79
CA PRO A 86 -13.93 2.09 11.73
C PRO A 86 -12.69 1.27 12.08
N ASP A 87 -12.00 0.76 11.07
CA ASP A 87 -10.79 -0.07 11.21
C ASP A 87 -9.67 0.65 11.95
N VAL A 88 -9.62 2.00 11.86
CA VAL A 88 -8.62 2.82 12.56
C VAL A 88 -8.59 2.59 14.07
N ILE A 89 -9.68 2.11 14.66
CA ILE A 89 -9.74 1.81 16.11
C ILE A 89 -8.72 0.74 16.49
N ALA A 90 -8.53 -0.28 15.65
CA ALA A 90 -7.53 -1.32 15.88
C ALA A 90 -6.09 -0.76 15.83
N ALA A 91 -5.85 0.27 15.04
CA ALA A 91 -4.54 0.91 14.87
C ALA A 91 -4.25 2.05 15.85
N LEU A 92 -5.19 2.44 16.72
CA LEU A 92 -5.05 3.64 17.56
C LEU A 92 -3.79 3.63 18.44
N GLN A 93 -3.39 2.48 18.96
CA GLN A 93 -2.20 2.37 19.80
C GLN A 93 -0.92 2.58 18.97
N ALA A 94 -0.85 1.98 17.79
CA ALA A 94 0.26 2.14 16.86
C ALA A 94 0.37 3.60 16.37
N ILE A 95 -0.75 4.24 16.05
CA ILE A 95 -0.81 5.66 15.66
C ILE A 95 -0.29 6.55 16.79
N LYS A 96 -0.76 6.37 18.02
CA LYS A 96 -0.29 7.12 19.18
C LYS A 96 1.19 6.88 19.44
N GLY A 97 1.63 5.62 19.35
CA GLY A 97 3.03 5.24 19.53
C GLY A 97 3.94 5.94 18.52
N ASP A 98 3.54 5.99 17.24
CA ASP A 98 4.32 6.69 16.21
C ASP A 98 4.33 8.21 16.45
N GLN A 99 3.21 8.81 16.87
CA GLN A 99 3.15 10.23 17.24
C GLN A 99 4.08 10.57 18.38
N PHE A 100 4.08 9.76 19.46
CA PHE A 100 4.98 9.98 20.59
C PHE A 100 6.46 9.78 20.22
N ALA A 101 6.78 8.79 19.39
CA ALA A 101 8.14 8.59 18.90
C ALA A 101 8.60 9.77 18.01
N ALA A 102 7.72 10.28 17.16
CA ALA A 102 7.99 11.45 16.35
C ALA A 102 8.18 12.71 17.22
N GLN A 103 7.29 12.93 18.20
CA GLN A 103 7.38 14.07 19.11
C GLN A 103 8.64 14.01 19.95
N TYR A 104 8.98 12.83 20.49
CA TYR A 104 10.23 12.65 21.24
C TYR A 104 11.46 13.02 20.39
N ASN A 105 11.51 12.61 19.14
CA ASN A 105 12.60 12.97 18.25
C ASN A 105 12.68 14.49 18.03
N ILE A 106 11.54 15.15 17.82
CA ILE A 106 11.47 16.62 17.68
C ILE A 106 11.99 17.28 18.94
N ASP A 107 11.47 16.90 20.11
CA ASP A 107 11.86 17.45 21.41
C ASP A 107 13.36 17.19 21.70
N TYR A 108 13.86 16.03 21.31
CA TYR A 108 15.28 15.69 21.42
C TYR A 108 16.16 16.62 20.59
N PHE A 109 15.77 16.91 19.35
CA PHE A 109 16.53 17.81 18.48
C PHE A 109 16.36 19.27 18.85
N GLU A 110 15.18 19.69 19.27
CA GLU A 110 14.93 21.10 19.65
C GLU A 110 15.52 21.44 21.01
N ASN A 111 15.26 20.58 22.00
CA ASN A 111 15.59 20.89 23.40
C ASN A 111 16.82 20.14 23.89
N LYS A 112 17.39 19.18 23.08
CA LYS A 112 18.47 18.30 23.54
C LYS A 112 18.16 17.75 24.94
N ALA A 113 17.00 17.14 25.10
CA ALA A 113 16.31 16.81 26.35
C ALA A 113 17.10 15.97 27.38
N VAL A 114 18.29 15.53 27.01
CA VAL A 114 19.22 14.85 27.97
C VAL A 114 20.43 15.75 28.15
N PRO A 115 20.80 16.09 29.40
CA PRO A 115 22.05 16.79 29.66
C PRO A 115 23.20 15.93 29.13
N ARG A 116 23.93 16.46 28.15
CA ARG A 116 25.02 15.72 27.46
C ARG A 116 26.16 15.41 28.38
N TYR A 117 26.37 16.25 29.39
CA TYR A 117 27.52 16.15 30.29
C TYR A 117 27.13 16.45 31.72
N ILE A 118 27.65 15.68 32.66
CA ILE A 118 27.77 16.04 34.08
C ILE A 118 29.17 16.61 34.28
N VAL A 119 29.22 17.86 34.68
CA VAL A 119 30.50 18.52 35.00
C VAL A 119 30.74 18.39 36.50
N THR A 120 31.85 17.74 36.85
CA THR A 120 32.29 17.63 38.24
C THR A 120 33.59 18.39 38.42
N VAL A 121 33.63 19.28 39.42
CA VAL A 121 34.82 20.03 39.86
C VAL A 121 35.19 19.60 41.26
N LYS A 122 36.39 19.09 41.43
CA LYS A 122 36.93 18.69 42.73
C LYS A 122 38.19 19.49 43.05
N GLY A 123 38.37 19.87 44.29
CA GLY A 123 39.61 20.48 44.78
C GLY A 123 39.67 22.01 44.78
N ALA A 124 38.64 22.70 44.23
CA ALA A 124 38.52 24.16 44.37
C ALA A 124 37.07 24.59 44.32
N GLN A 125 36.73 25.71 44.95
CA GLN A 125 35.48 26.42 44.74
C GLN A 125 35.65 27.35 43.51
N LEU A 126 34.76 27.22 42.53
CA LEU A 126 34.70 28.16 41.43
C LEU A 126 34.33 29.56 41.97
N SER A 127 34.97 30.60 41.44
CA SER A 127 34.51 31.95 41.75
C SER A 127 33.06 32.14 41.21
N PRO A 128 32.23 32.95 41.90
CA PRO A 128 30.86 33.21 41.46
C PRO A 128 30.74 33.65 39.99
N GLU A 129 31.73 34.40 39.50
CA GLU A 129 31.78 34.80 38.08
C GLU A 129 32.03 33.63 37.15
N SER A 130 32.88 32.68 37.54
CA SER A 130 33.19 31.50 36.71
C SER A 130 32.02 30.52 36.70
N GLU A 131 31.30 30.38 37.79
CA GLU A 131 30.10 29.59 37.92
C GLU A 131 28.98 30.17 37.05
N GLU A 132 28.77 31.51 37.07
CA GLU A 132 27.80 32.17 36.26
C GLU A 132 28.10 32.08 34.74
N ARG A 133 29.37 32.18 34.35
CA ARG A 133 29.81 31.98 32.96
C ARG A 133 29.60 30.56 32.49
N LEU A 134 29.89 29.57 33.33
CA LEU A 134 29.66 28.17 33.05
C LEU A 134 28.15 27.90 32.87
N PHE A 135 27.34 28.44 33.77
CA PHE A 135 25.88 28.28 33.73
C PHE A 135 25.27 28.95 32.50
N ARG A 136 25.67 30.15 32.17
CA ARG A 136 25.25 30.85 30.95
C ARG A 136 25.66 30.09 29.69
N PHE A 137 26.87 29.52 29.68
CA PHE A 137 27.32 28.71 28.54
C PHE A 137 26.50 27.43 28.39
N LEU A 138 26.16 26.73 29.46
CA LEU A 138 25.34 25.53 29.47
C LEU A 138 23.91 25.84 29.06
N GLN A 139 23.35 26.99 29.45
CA GLN A 139 21.99 27.38 29.09
C GLN A 139 21.86 27.93 27.65
N THR A 140 22.82 28.74 27.23
CA THR A 140 22.65 29.52 25.99
C THR A 140 23.62 29.08 24.88
N GLY A 141 24.83 28.66 25.25
CA GLY A 141 25.91 28.32 24.32
C GLY A 141 25.73 26.99 23.60
N LEU A 142 24.94 26.09 24.16
CA LEU A 142 24.69 24.76 23.59
C LEU A 142 23.41 24.70 22.71
N LYS A 143 22.56 25.72 22.79
CA LYS A 143 21.37 25.80 21.91
C LYS A 143 21.79 26.27 20.52
N GLY A 144 21.63 25.41 19.53
CA GLY A 144 21.67 25.80 18.11
C GLY A 144 23.03 25.87 17.41
N GLN A 145 24.15 25.57 18.06
CA GLN A 145 25.48 25.51 17.41
C GLN A 145 26.25 24.25 17.79
N ASN A 146 26.50 23.40 16.81
CA ASN A 146 27.30 22.18 16.94
C ASN A 146 28.78 22.58 16.92
N HIS A 147 29.56 22.35 17.97
CA HIS A 147 31.02 22.61 18.09
C HIS A 147 31.43 23.94 18.75
N ARG A 148 30.95 24.24 19.93
CA ARG A 148 31.59 25.28 20.77
C ARG A 148 32.51 24.66 21.78
N THR A 149 33.73 25.14 21.84
CA THR A 149 34.71 24.79 22.86
C THR A 149 34.51 25.72 24.06
N LEU A 150 34.28 25.15 25.23
CA LEU A 150 34.22 25.89 26.49
C LEU A 150 35.63 25.97 27.08
N TYR A 151 36.15 27.18 27.22
CA TYR A 151 37.38 27.42 27.99
C TYR A 151 36.99 27.90 29.39
N VAL A 152 37.32 27.12 30.43
CA VAL A 152 37.11 27.48 31.83
C VAL A 152 38.49 27.57 32.50
N PRO A 153 38.97 28.78 32.88
CA PRO A 153 40.16 28.89 33.69
C PRO A 153 39.84 28.37 35.09
N LEU A 154 40.59 27.39 35.53
CA LEU A 154 40.48 26.85 36.89
C LEU A 154 41.51 27.55 37.78
N PRO A 155 41.14 28.06 38.97
CA PRO A 155 42.11 28.63 39.91
C PRO A 155 42.99 27.49 40.42
N SER A 156 44.31 27.70 40.39
CA SER A 156 45.26 26.85 41.14
C SER A 156 45.26 27.28 42.58
N ASP A 157 45.08 26.32 43.50
CA ASP A 157 45.22 26.59 44.93
C ASP A 157 46.70 26.77 45.28
N SER A 158 46.98 27.68 46.18
CA SER A 158 48.35 28.03 46.61
C SER A 158 49.09 26.86 47.30
N GLU A 159 48.44 25.75 47.60
CA GLU A 159 48.98 24.54 48.20
C GLU A 159 49.31 23.40 47.25
N GLY A 160 49.22 23.62 45.91
CA GLY A 160 49.63 22.61 44.89
C GLY A 160 48.66 21.47 44.69
N ASN A 161 47.43 21.54 45.21
CA ASN A 161 46.40 20.58 44.90
C ASN A 161 45.85 20.82 43.49
N SER A 162 45.97 19.83 42.63
CA SER A 162 45.45 19.89 41.30
C SER A 162 43.91 19.87 41.31
N VAL A 163 43.32 20.90 40.73
CA VAL A 163 41.86 20.93 40.48
C VAL A 163 41.53 19.90 39.41
N ASP A 164 40.69 18.95 39.79
CA ASP A 164 40.24 17.91 38.85
C ASP A 164 38.88 18.33 38.25
N PHE A 165 38.91 18.68 36.95
CA PHE A 165 37.72 19.01 36.16
C PHE A 165 37.40 17.85 35.24
N LYS A 166 36.27 17.18 35.46
CA LYS A 166 35.83 16.07 34.63
C LYS A 166 34.46 16.34 34.02
N MET A 167 34.38 16.14 32.73
CA MET A 167 33.10 16.09 31.99
C MET A 167 32.74 14.63 31.76
N HIS A 168 31.69 14.17 32.40
CA HIS A 168 31.16 12.84 32.16
C HIS A 168 30.04 12.95 31.13
N PRO A 169 30.17 12.35 29.93
CA PRO A 169 29.06 12.28 29.01
C PRO A 169 27.95 11.42 29.62
N VAL A 170 26.76 11.95 29.70
CA VAL A 170 25.54 11.23 30.15
C VAL A 170 24.90 10.51 28.99
N GLU A 171 25.43 10.67 27.77
CA GLU A 171 24.93 9.95 26.62
C GLU A 171 25.07 8.45 26.86
N ASN A 172 23.99 7.85 27.38
CA ASN A 172 23.67 6.53 26.97
C ASN A 172 23.50 6.63 25.43
N SER A 173 24.20 5.78 24.70
CA SER A 173 23.98 5.59 23.29
C SER A 173 22.50 5.24 23.09
N VAL A 174 21.65 6.26 23.01
CA VAL A 174 20.27 6.11 22.58
C VAL A 174 20.41 5.62 21.16
N GLN A 175 20.23 4.33 21.00
CA GLN A 175 20.31 3.70 19.71
C GLN A 175 19.17 4.32 18.87
N ASP A 176 19.51 5.30 18.04
CA ASP A 176 18.58 5.89 17.05
C ASP A 176 17.90 4.80 16.19
N ALA A 177 18.52 3.64 16.10
CA ALA A 177 17.98 2.45 15.46
C ALA A 177 16.67 1.97 16.12
N SER A 178 16.52 2.09 17.45
CA SER A 178 15.34 1.57 18.16
C SER A 178 14.05 2.30 17.77
N PHE A 179 14.11 3.62 17.56
CA PHE A 179 12.93 4.36 17.14
C PHE A 179 12.60 4.14 15.68
N LYS A 180 13.57 3.90 14.81
CA LYS A 180 13.33 3.58 13.40
C LYS A 180 12.60 2.26 13.24
N ASP A 181 13.01 1.23 13.97
CA ASP A 181 12.39 -0.08 13.93
C ASP A 181 10.99 -0.06 14.58
N TYR A 182 10.86 0.65 15.71
CA TYR A 182 9.57 0.87 16.37
C TYR A 182 8.57 1.58 15.45
N ARG A 183 8.97 2.64 14.76
CA ARG A 183 8.13 3.35 13.80
C ARG A 183 7.79 2.49 12.58
N ARG A 184 8.73 1.65 12.14
CA ARG A 184 8.47 0.68 11.07
C ARG A 184 7.40 -0.34 11.50
N GLN A 185 7.49 -0.87 12.70
CA GLN A 185 6.49 -1.78 13.25
C GLN A 185 5.12 -1.10 13.39
N ASN A 186 5.06 0.11 13.95
CA ASN A 186 3.81 0.87 14.02
C ASN A 186 3.18 1.09 12.64
N ARG A 187 3.98 1.41 11.62
CA ARG A 187 3.51 1.52 10.23
C ARG A 187 2.88 0.22 9.77
N ASP A 188 3.54 -0.91 10.00
CA ASP A 188 3.08 -2.22 9.55
C ASP A 188 1.79 -2.64 10.29
N ASP A 189 1.67 -2.32 11.57
CA ASP A 189 0.45 -2.52 12.36
C ASP A 189 -0.72 -1.67 11.84
N ILE A 190 -0.48 -0.39 11.49
CA ILE A 190 -1.49 0.49 10.89
C ILE A 190 -1.95 -0.06 9.53
N LEU A 191 -1.01 -0.47 8.68
CA LEU A 191 -1.33 -1.05 7.37
C LEU A 191 -2.14 -2.34 7.51
N THR A 192 -1.76 -3.19 8.47
CA THR A 192 -2.46 -4.44 8.77
C THR A 192 -3.89 -4.18 9.23
N ALA A 193 -4.10 -3.20 10.11
CA ALA A 193 -5.43 -2.82 10.58
C ALA A 193 -6.34 -2.35 9.43
N HIS A 194 -5.78 -1.67 8.43
CA HIS A 194 -6.51 -1.24 7.23
C HIS A 194 -6.44 -2.25 6.07
N GLN A 195 -5.83 -3.42 6.29
CA GLN A 195 -5.65 -4.47 5.29
C GLN A 195 -4.95 -3.99 3.99
N VAL A 196 -4.12 -2.95 4.08
CA VAL A 196 -3.41 -2.36 2.95
C VAL A 196 -2.01 -2.98 2.86
N PRO A 197 -1.64 -3.61 1.74
CA PRO A 197 -0.30 -4.17 1.57
C PRO A 197 0.74 -3.07 1.41
N LEU A 198 1.95 -3.30 1.93
CA LEU A 198 3.06 -2.36 1.89
C LEU A 198 3.45 -1.97 0.45
N SER A 199 3.25 -2.87 -0.52
CA SER A 199 3.48 -2.62 -1.95
C SER A 199 2.71 -1.41 -2.49
N LYS A 200 1.55 -1.07 -1.90
CA LYS A 200 0.74 0.09 -2.30
C LYS A 200 1.33 1.43 -1.89
N LEU A 201 2.23 1.45 -0.91
CA LEU A 201 2.92 2.67 -0.46
C LEU A 201 4.24 2.92 -1.18
N GLY A 202 4.58 2.12 -2.20
CA GLY A 202 5.86 2.23 -2.91
C GLY A 202 7.06 1.76 -2.08
N GLY A 203 6.83 1.21 -0.90
CA GLY A 203 7.86 0.61 -0.07
C GLY A 203 8.19 -0.80 -0.56
N VAL A 204 9.25 -0.93 -1.35
CA VAL A 204 9.79 -2.24 -1.73
C VAL A 204 10.85 -2.63 -0.70
N ASP A 205 10.42 -3.11 0.48
CA ASP A 205 11.34 -3.76 1.40
C ASP A 205 11.64 -5.19 0.87
N GLY A 206 12.53 -5.26 -0.14
CA GLY A 206 13.10 -6.55 -0.59
C GLY A 206 12.15 -7.55 -1.25
N GLY A 207 10.91 -7.18 -1.53
CA GLY A 207 9.94 -8.07 -2.16
C GLY A 207 10.17 -8.26 -3.65
N SER A 208 10.02 -9.48 -4.13
CA SER A 208 10.04 -9.75 -5.57
C SER A 208 8.81 -9.15 -6.25
N LEU A 209 8.93 -8.81 -7.55
CA LEU A 209 7.80 -8.33 -8.36
C LEU A 209 6.60 -9.30 -8.29
N ALA A 210 6.86 -10.60 -8.31
CA ALA A 210 5.83 -11.62 -8.18
C ALA A 210 5.10 -11.57 -6.83
N GLY A 211 5.81 -11.30 -5.73
CA GLY A 211 5.23 -11.11 -4.41
C GLY A 211 4.33 -9.88 -4.35
N SER A 212 4.75 -8.77 -4.94
CA SER A 212 3.97 -7.54 -5.04
C SER A 212 2.67 -7.74 -5.84
N LEU A 213 2.72 -8.43 -6.98
CA LEU A 213 1.54 -8.75 -7.79
C LEU A 213 0.56 -9.67 -7.04
N SER A 214 1.07 -10.67 -6.29
CA SER A 214 0.25 -11.55 -5.47
C SER A 214 -0.47 -10.78 -4.35
N GLN A 215 0.24 -9.86 -3.66
CA GLN A 215 -0.35 -8.99 -2.65
C GLN A 215 -1.43 -8.08 -3.24
N ASP A 216 -1.20 -7.53 -4.43
CA ASP A 216 -2.17 -6.70 -5.14
C ASP A 216 -3.45 -7.46 -5.49
N ARG A 217 -3.29 -8.70 -5.95
CA ARG A 217 -4.43 -9.57 -6.22
C ARG A 217 -5.23 -9.87 -4.97
N THR A 218 -4.55 -10.24 -3.89
CA THR A 218 -5.19 -10.52 -2.60
C THR A 218 -5.94 -9.28 -2.07
N PHE A 219 -5.32 -8.10 -2.13
CA PHE A 219 -5.95 -6.84 -1.73
C PHE A 219 -7.23 -6.55 -2.54
N LYS A 220 -7.19 -6.74 -3.85
CA LYS A 220 -8.37 -6.56 -4.71
C LYS A 220 -9.48 -7.54 -4.35
N GLU A 221 -9.14 -8.81 -4.17
CA GLU A 221 -10.12 -9.87 -3.91
C GLU A 221 -10.74 -9.75 -2.52
N GLN A 222 -9.95 -9.43 -1.50
CA GLN A 222 -10.40 -9.44 -0.11
C GLN A 222 -10.89 -8.10 0.40
N VAL A 223 -10.39 -6.99 -0.13
CA VAL A 223 -10.76 -5.64 0.34
C VAL A 223 -11.59 -4.89 -0.68
N THR A 224 -11.07 -4.74 -1.91
CA THR A 224 -11.71 -3.88 -2.89
C THR A 224 -13.04 -4.45 -3.38
N ARG A 225 -13.07 -5.73 -3.76
CA ARG A 225 -14.30 -6.38 -4.27
C ARG A 225 -15.48 -6.40 -3.29
N PRO A 226 -15.31 -6.73 -2.00
CA PRO A 226 -16.42 -6.65 -1.04
C PRO A 226 -17.01 -5.25 -0.94
N VAL A 227 -16.16 -4.22 -0.86
CA VAL A 227 -16.61 -2.82 -0.82
C VAL A 227 -17.38 -2.44 -2.08
N GLN A 228 -16.84 -2.78 -3.26
CA GLN A 228 -17.53 -2.54 -4.53
C GLN A 228 -18.88 -3.26 -4.62
N ARG A 229 -18.96 -4.51 -4.17
CA ARG A 229 -20.23 -5.26 -4.14
C ARG A 229 -21.25 -4.61 -3.20
N HIS A 230 -20.80 -4.14 -2.05
CA HIS A 230 -21.66 -3.45 -1.11
C HIS A 230 -22.22 -2.14 -1.70
N LEU A 231 -21.35 -1.34 -2.31
CA LEU A 231 -21.74 -0.10 -2.99
C LEU A 231 -22.66 -0.38 -4.18
N ASN A 232 -22.35 -1.38 -5.00
CA ASN A 232 -23.19 -1.80 -6.14
C ASN A 232 -24.60 -2.16 -5.69
N LYS A 233 -24.73 -2.93 -4.61
CA LYS A 233 -26.04 -3.34 -4.08
C LYS A 233 -26.88 -2.12 -3.72
N ILE A 234 -26.30 -1.13 -3.05
CA ILE A 234 -27.00 0.07 -2.61
C ILE A 234 -27.37 0.96 -3.81
N ILE A 235 -26.42 1.23 -4.71
CA ILE A 235 -26.65 2.05 -5.90
C ILE A 235 -27.73 1.41 -6.78
N ASN A 236 -27.68 0.10 -7.00
CA ASN A 236 -28.68 -0.58 -7.79
C ASN A 236 -30.06 -0.62 -7.10
N THR A 237 -30.12 -0.58 -5.76
CA THR A 237 -31.41 -0.40 -5.07
C THR A 237 -32.03 0.97 -5.39
N ILE A 238 -31.24 2.03 -5.46
CA ILE A 238 -31.68 3.36 -5.84
C ILE A 238 -32.16 3.38 -7.30
N ILE A 239 -31.42 2.74 -8.21
CA ILE A 239 -31.75 2.71 -9.65
C ILE A 239 -33.01 1.92 -9.91
N LYS A 240 -33.20 0.79 -9.23
CA LYS A 240 -34.38 -0.08 -9.38
C LYS A 240 -35.70 0.60 -9.03
N GLU A 241 -35.67 1.65 -8.21
CA GLU A 241 -36.87 2.48 -8.01
C GLU A 241 -37.35 3.17 -9.29
N LYS A 242 -36.41 3.41 -10.25
CA LYS A 242 -36.72 4.13 -11.48
C LYS A 242 -36.81 3.21 -12.71
N THR A 243 -35.99 2.18 -12.78
CA THR A 243 -35.95 1.23 -13.90
C THR A 243 -35.27 -0.08 -13.51
N ASP A 244 -35.87 -1.18 -13.95
CA ASP A 244 -35.28 -2.52 -13.83
C ASP A 244 -34.39 -2.89 -15.05
N LEU A 245 -34.32 -2.01 -16.05
CA LEU A 245 -33.61 -2.31 -17.32
C LEU A 245 -32.11 -2.05 -17.22
N VAL A 246 -31.64 -1.34 -16.20
CA VAL A 246 -30.24 -0.90 -16.07
C VAL A 246 -29.67 -1.35 -14.74
N GLU A 247 -28.49 -1.93 -14.78
CA GLU A 247 -27.70 -2.25 -13.59
C GLU A 247 -26.32 -1.59 -13.70
N ILE A 248 -25.89 -0.92 -12.61
CA ILE A 248 -24.52 -0.40 -12.51
C ILE A 248 -23.62 -1.47 -11.92
N ARG A 249 -22.48 -1.68 -12.55
CA ARG A 249 -21.39 -2.52 -12.03
C ARG A 249 -20.08 -1.76 -12.07
N PHE A 250 -19.33 -1.83 -11.00
CA PHE A 250 -17.95 -1.34 -11.03
C PHE A 250 -17.13 -2.21 -11.97
N MET A 251 -16.47 -1.59 -12.93
CA MET A 251 -15.47 -2.28 -13.73
C MET A 251 -14.27 -2.57 -12.86
N GLU A 252 -13.91 -3.85 -12.76
CA GLU A 252 -12.67 -4.22 -12.10
C GLU A 252 -11.51 -3.72 -12.96
N ALA A 253 -10.64 -2.88 -12.38
CA ALA A 253 -9.37 -2.57 -13.01
C ALA A 253 -8.57 -3.88 -13.12
N THR A 254 -8.59 -4.48 -14.29
CA THR A 254 -7.81 -5.67 -14.60
C THR A 254 -6.34 -5.28 -14.62
N LEU A 255 -5.65 -5.44 -13.48
CA LEU A 255 -4.19 -5.52 -13.43
C LEU A 255 -3.77 -6.96 -13.81
N THR A 256 -4.42 -7.50 -14.82
CA THR A 256 -3.93 -8.73 -15.41
C THR A 256 -2.70 -8.32 -16.20
N ASP A 257 -1.57 -8.87 -15.81
CA ASP A 257 -0.33 -8.73 -16.54
C ASP A 257 -0.65 -9.05 -18.01
N GLU A 258 -0.54 -8.07 -18.89
CA GLU A 258 -0.82 -8.26 -20.33
C GLU A 258 -0.03 -9.43 -20.90
N VAL A 259 1.17 -9.66 -20.34
CA VAL A 259 2.02 -10.79 -20.68
C VAL A 259 1.38 -12.11 -20.24
N ALA A 260 0.85 -12.17 -19.02
CA ALA A 260 0.17 -13.38 -18.51
C ALA A 260 -1.11 -13.66 -19.29
N LEU A 261 -1.92 -12.62 -19.62
CA LEU A 261 -3.10 -12.74 -20.47
C LEU A 261 -2.74 -13.23 -21.88
N SER A 262 -1.70 -12.65 -22.46
CA SER A 262 -1.20 -13.07 -23.78
C SER A 262 -0.81 -14.54 -23.79
N GLN A 263 -0.09 -15.01 -22.77
CA GLN A 263 0.30 -16.41 -22.63
C GLN A 263 -0.90 -17.35 -22.41
N ILE A 264 -1.90 -16.92 -21.63
CA ILE A 264 -3.13 -17.69 -21.42
C ILE A 264 -3.90 -17.79 -22.75
N ASN A 265 -4.08 -16.68 -23.43
CA ASN A 265 -4.77 -16.63 -24.71
C ASN A 265 -4.03 -17.48 -25.78
N GLU A 266 -2.70 -17.41 -25.82
CA GLU A 266 -1.92 -18.28 -26.70
C GLU A 266 -2.15 -19.77 -26.41
N ARG A 267 -2.19 -20.17 -25.13
CA ARG A 267 -2.49 -21.56 -24.73
C ARG A 267 -3.90 -21.96 -25.12
N TYR A 268 -4.89 -21.09 -24.92
CA TYR A 268 -6.26 -21.38 -25.31
C TYR A 268 -6.43 -21.51 -26.83
N LEU A 269 -5.79 -20.65 -27.62
CA LEU A 269 -5.77 -20.74 -29.06
C LEU A 269 -5.07 -22.03 -29.54
N ARG A 270 -3.92 -22.38 -28.96
CA ARG A 270 -3.19 -23.61 -29.28
C ARG A 270 -3.97 -24.88 -28.96
N ASN A 271 -4.70 -24.87 -27.85
CA ASN A 271 -5.50 -26.01 -27.41
C ASN A 271 -6.89 -26.05 -28.05
N GLN A 272 -7.18 -25.12 -28.99
CA GLN A 272 -8.48 -25.00 -29.63
C GLN A 272 -9.64 -24.82 -28.62
N ALA A 273 -9.38 -24.16 -27.50
CA ALA A 273 -10.40 -23.88 -26.49
C ALA A 273 -11.21 -22.63 -26.80
N VAL A 274 -10.63 -21.69 -27.57
CA VAL A 274 -11.25 -20.43 -27.99
C VAL A 274 -10.87 -20.11 -29.43
N THR A 275 -11.69 -19.33 -30.09
CA THR A 275 -11.44 -18.83 -31.45
C THR A 275 -10.65 -17.52 -31.43
N PRO A 276 -9.97 -17.15 -32.53
CA PRO A 276 -9.32 -15.84 -32.65
C PRO A 276 -10.26 -14.66 -32.41
N ASN A 277 -11.53 -14.74 -32.90
CA ASN A 277 -12.49 -13.67 -32.70
C ASN A 277 -12.93 -13.52 -31.24
N GLU A 278 -13.08 -14.60 -30.49
CA GLU A 278 -13.37 -14.55 -29.05
C GLU A 278 -12.23 -13.90 -28.25
N VAL A 279 -10.97 -14.21 -28.61
CA VAL A 279 -9.82 -13.54 -28.01
C VAL A 279 -9.79 -12.06 -28.38
N ARG A 280 -10.05 -11.70 -29.66
CA ARG A 280 -10.11 -10.30 -30.08
C ARG A 280 -11.19 -9.52 -29.35
N GLU A 281 -12.37 -10.11 -29.20
CA GLU A 281 -13.47 -9.52 -28.43
C GLU A 281 -13.09 -9.29 -26.95
N SER A 282 -12.43 -10.25 -26.33
CA SER A 282 -11.99 -10.14 -24.93
C SER A 282 -10.99 -9.00 -24.69
N ILE A 283 -10.21 -8.61 -25.69
CA ILE A 283 -9.25 -7.50 -25.66
C ILE A 283 -9.78 -6.23 -26.35
N GLY A 284 -11.06 -6.20 -26.71
CA GLY A 284 -11.71 -5.02 -27.30
C GLY A 284 -11.36 -4.74 -28.77
N LEU A 285 -10.85 -5.71 -29.51
CA LEU A 285 -10.53 -5.57 -30.92
C LEU A 285 -11.70 -6.04 -31.80
N PRO A 286 -11.94 -5.41 -32.98
CA PRO A 286 -12.98 -5.83 -33.92
C PRO A 286 -12.72 -7.22 -34.49
N GLN A 287 -13.78 -7.94 -34.77
CA GLN A 287 -13.74 -9.27 -35.39
C GLN A 287 -13.09 -9.24 -36.78
N ILE A 288 -12.42 -10.34 -37.14
CA ILE A 288 -11.83 -10.53 -38.46
C ILE A 288 -12.51 -11.68 -39.22
N ARG A 289 -12.51 -11.59 -40.52
CA ARG A 289 -13.07 -12.64 -41.39
C ARG A 289 -12.27 -13.94 -41.25
N GLY A 290 -12.94 -15.05 -40.97
CA GLY A 290 -12.32 -16.35 -40.73
C GLY A 290 -11.78 -16.54 -39.31
N GLY A 291 -11.97 -15.55 -38.42
CA GLY A 291 -11.49 -15.66 -37.01
C GLY A 291 -12.38 -16.50 -36.09
N ASP A 292 -13.50 -17.03 -36.58
CA ASP A 292 -14.39 -17.95 -35.86
C ASP A 292 -13.98 -19.42 -36.05
N GLU A 293 -12.99 -19.68 -36.94
CA GLU A 293 -12.43 -21.01 -37.12
C GLU A 293 -11.31 -21.27 -36.13
N MET A 294 -11.28 -22.49 -35.56
CA MET A 294 -10.22 -22.93 -34.64
C MET A 294 -8.88 -23.01 -35.36
N ILE A 295 -7.82 -22.39 -34.78
CA ILE A 295 -6.49 -22.44 -35.38
C ILE A 295 -5.87 -23.81 -35.13
N VAL A 296 -5.64 -24.58 -36.19
CA VAL A 296 -4.91 -25.86 -36.15
C VAL A 296 -3.39 -25.58 -36.15
N VAL A 297 -2.80 -25.35 -35.01
CA VAL A 297 -1.35 -25.02 -34.80
C VAL A 297 -0.43 -26.22 -35.06
N GLY A 298 -0.93 -27.35 -35.55
CA GLY A 298 -0.11 -28.56 -35.72
C GLY A 298 0.28 -28.91 -37.17
N GLY A 299 -0.37 -28.30 -38.17
CA GLY A 299 -0.18 -28.76 -39.56
C GLY A 299 1.02 -28.16 -40.30
N GLN A 300 1.34 -26.91 -40.08
CA GLN A 300 2.39 -26.22 -40.86
C GLN A 300 3.81 -26.38 -40.28
N GLN A 301 3.98 -26.44 -38.97
CA GLN A 301 5.30 -26.68 -38.40
C GLN A 301 5.75 -28.13 -38.54
N ALA A 302 4.84 -29.12 -38.47
CA ALA A 302 5.14 -30.51 -38.76
C ALA A 302 5.43 -30.75 -40.25
N ALA A 303 4.79 -30.01 -41.15
CA ALA A 303 5.10 -30.07 -42.56
C ALA A 303 6.45 -29.43 -42.90
N ASN A 304 6.77 -28.27 -42.30
CA ASN A 304 8.08 -27.65 -42.50
C ASN A 304 9.21 -28.41 -41.82
N ALA A 305 9.02 -28.98 -40.63
CA ALA A 305 10.00 -29.85 -40.00
C ALA A 305 10.22 -31.16 -40.79
N ARG A 306 9.18 -31.71 -41.43
CA ARG A 306 9.32 -32.87 -42.31
C ARG A 306 10.00 -32.53 -43.63
N SER A 307 9.77 -31.34 -44.21
CA SER A 307 10.46 -30.88 -45.41
C SER A 307 11.91 -30.54 -45.17
N GLU A 308 12.26 -29.98 -44.01
CA GLU A 308 13.66 -29.73 -43.58
C GLU A 308 14.41 -31.04 -43.27
N ALA A 309 13.77 -32.00 -42.60
CA ALA A 309 14.35 -33.34 -42.34
C ALA A 309 14.53 -34.13 -43.64
N SER A 310 13.62 -34.02 -44.59
CA SER A 310 13.73 -34.64 -45.89
C SER A 310 14.79 -34.00 -46.78
N GLY A 311 14.98 -32.68 -46.68
CA GLY A 311 16.02 -31.94 -47.39
C GLY A 311 17.44 -32.21 -46.83
N ASN A 312 17.59 -32.44 -45.55
CA ASN A 312 18.85 -32.78 -44.93
C ASN A 312 19.30 -34.20 -45.19
N THR A 313 18.38 -35.17 -45.23
CA THR A 313 18.67 -36.56 -45.62
C THR A 313 19.05 -36.71 -47.09
N ALA A 314 18.50 -35.88 -47.99
CA ALA A 314 18.92 -35.83 -49.37
C ALA A 314 20.33 -35.23 -49.54
N ARG A 315 20.67 -34.19 -48.81
CA ARG A 315 22.01 -33.59 -48.83
C ARG A 315 23.10 -34.46 -48.15
N GLU A 316 22.75 -35.27 -47.16
CA GLU A 316 23.68 -36.23 -46.56
C GLU A 316 23.93 -37.42 -47.49
N ARG A 317 22.93 -37.89 -48.25
CA ARG A 317 23.10 -38.92 -49.27
C ARG A 317 23.94 -38.48 -50.47
N GLU A 318 23.87 -37.22 -50.86
CA GLU A 318 24.79 -36.65 -51.88
C GLU A 318 26.22 -36.49 -51.39
N ARG A 319 26.41 -36.17 -50.10
CA ARG A 319 27.76 -36.05 -49.50
C ARG A 319 28.43 -37.43 -49.26
N THR A 320 27.69 -38.47 -48.96
CA THR A 320 28.23 -39.84 -48.80
C THR A 320 28.51 -40.48 -50.17
N ASN A 321 27.80 -40.09 -51.23
CA ASN A 321 28.10 -40.61 -52.57
C ASN A 321 29.30 -39.89 -53.23
N SER A 322 29.67 -38.70 -52.81
CA SER A 322 30.85 -38.00 -53.30
C SER A 322 32.18 -38.32 -52.54
N GLN A 323 32.09 -39.11 -51.45
CA GLN A 323 33.26 -39.54 -50.66
C GLN A 323 33.70 -40.97 -50.94
N SER A 324 33.01 -41.72 -51.78
CA SER A 324 33.37 -43.09 -52.15
C SER A 324 34.26 -43.20 -53.40
N ASP A 325 34.65 -42.07 -53.99
CA ASP A 325 35.52 -42.05 -55.19
C ASP A 325 36.84 -41.32 -54.90
N GLY A 326 37.64 -41.86 -54.00
CA GLY A 326 38.95 -41.30 -53.69
C GLY A 326 39.73 -42.16 -52.73
N THR A 327 40.01 -43.39 -53.17
CA THR A 327 40.96 -44.26 -52.52
C THR A 327 42.36 -43.84 -52.92
N ALA A 328 43.26 -43.92 -51.97
CA ALA A 328 44.59 -44.44 -51.95
C ALA A 328 45.67 -43.59 -51.33
N THR A 329 46.32 -44.19 -50.41
CA THR A 329 47.74 -44.19 -50.07
C THR A 329 48.36 -43.09 -49.20
N LEU A 330 48.90 -43.55 -48.16
CA LEU A 330 50.21 -43.74 -47.58
C LEU A 330 50.40 -43.16 -46.16
N GLU A 331 50.65 -44.07 -45.25
CA GLU A 331 51.75 -44.17 -44.29
C GLU A 331 52.27 -42.96 -43.53
N GLY A 332 52.26 -43.06 -42.23
CA GLY A 332 53.53 -42.94 -41.51
C GLY A 332 53.64 -41.89 -40.41
N ARG A 333 53.80 -42.40 -39.19
CA ARG A 333 54.54 -41.78 -38.09
C ARG A 333 53.80 -40.95 -37.02
N ASN A 334 53.60 -41.66 -35.90
CA ASN A 334 53.74 -41.17 -34.52
C ASN A 334 55.26 -40.88 -34.23
N PRO A 335 55.75 -40.18 -33.23
CA PRO A 335 55.26 -40.15 -31.84
C PRO A 335 55.45 -38.84 -31.02
N GLN A 336 54.81 -38.88 -29.80
CA GLN A 336 55.32 -38.36 -28.52
C GLN A 336 55.38 -36.87 -28.19
N GLY A 337 54.94 -36.54 -27.04
CA GLY A 337 55.56 -35.71 -26.07
C GLY A 337 54.63 -34.80 -25.25
N GLU A 338 54.39 -35.26 -24.04
CA GLU A 338 54.48 -34.51 -22.76
C GLU A 338 54.16 -33.00 -22.78
N GLY A 339 53.40 -32.39 -21.95
CA GLY A 339 53.34 -32.48 -20.53
C GLY A 339 52.98 -31.14 -19.93
N ARG A 340 52.47 -31.17 -18.71
CA ARG A 340 52.37 -30.09 -17.69
C ARG A 340 51.30 -29.00 -17.89
N ARG A 341 50.29 -28.96 -17.03
CA ARG A 341 50.09 -28.55 -15.62
C ARG A 341 50.43 -27.08 -15.35
N VAL A 342 49.52 -26.50 -14.55
CA VAL A 342 49.62 -25.40 -13.57
C VAL A 342 49.17 -24.04 -14.15
N GLU A 343 48.24 -23.29 -13.65
CA GLU A 343 47.70 -23.07 -12.28
C GLU A 343 46.21 -22.81 -12.35
#